data_0acbc2843b91ddac43fad014d24d9a1f
#
_entry.id   0acbc2843b91ddac43fad014d24d9a1f
#
_cell.length_a   1.000
_cell.length_b   1.000
_cell.length_c   1.000
_cell.angle_alpha   90.00
_cell.angle_beta   90.00
_cell.angle_gamma   90.00
#
_symmetry.space_group_name_H-M   'P 1'
#
loop_
_entity.id
_entity.type
_entity.pdbx_description
1 polymer ?
#
loop_
_entity_poly.entity_id
_entity_poly.type
_entity_poly.pdbx_seq_one_letter_code
_entity_poly.pdbx_strand_id
1 'polypeptide(L)'
;MFSPFSMSSKMRLAVLPAVTLTALAFSAGSAMAIDQSGEQKDMRRVGHANLQGRAAYHPDFIVYPDGRVIAFVGTHSSANPSNPPISPDSNLPKPNPLKPGSPVEPNGTMIVDVTDPRNPVEKFHIAGPIASGAAQTQSNRMCLGSDLPGGTPGNVYMMRNVQTNVAASSGYEVYDVTDVSNPKLVSSIRNLRNTHKHWWECKTGIAYLPGSKNATYGLPLWRTGQSMLIVDWKDPESTPTILRTHGLPGGQPAPNGSGPVPPSLHGAISTQNHPNAAGLLARGTAPDGVIGNRLYLAWGVGDDGVLQVLDRKKLLPPPYGTYAGDLDNPTNEQLESAQTSILYMSPDQGGHTSMPVFGLKPKSYEGFTDFLTRDIVLLASESTSDECEEPPHWSFVVDVTVENSKTAPPGTRVQQNVWQGPMVLSTMSLDPRAGEKWPRGDYCKRGARFGVHSSEENFRNPYYGRLTFIAYFTGGVRAWDIREPQAPVEVAFYVPESNANTEPAGYMTNNLEVDNRGYILAVDRNGAGLEILELHGKASQIGLGK
;
A
#
# COMPACT_ATOMS: atom_id res chain seq x y z
N MET A 1 23.64 -53.89 -77.76
CA MET A 1 22.55 -54.32 -78.61
C MET A 1 21.35 -53.47 -78.28
N PHE A 2 20.86 -52.82 -79.32
CA PHE A 2 19.57 -52.12 -79.47
C PHE A 2 19.30 -50.82 -78.64
N SER A 3 19.50 -49.72 -79.32
CA SER A 3 18.73 -48.45 -79.33
C SER A 3 17.43 -48.67 -80.09
N PRO A 4 16.55 -47.70 -80.34
CA PRO A 4 15.96 -46.53 -79.59
C PRO A 4 14.42 -46.50 -79.73
N PHE A 5 13.74 -45.54 -79.18
CA PHE A 5 12.71 -44.77 -79.89
C PHE A 5 12.32 -43.47 -79.16
N SER A 6 12.36 -42.41 -79.97
CA SER A 6 11.94 -41.05 -79.71
C SER A 6 10.42 -40.93 -79.88
N MET A 7 9.75 -40.11 -79.03
CA MET A 7 8.56 -39.34 -79.43
C MET A 7 8.43 -38.02 -78.71
N SER A 8 8.55 -36.98 -79.48
CA SER A 8 8.26 -35.56 -79.13
C SER A 8 6.76 -35.34 -78.99
N SER A 9 6.30 -34.66 -77.99
CA SER A 9 5.05 -33.92 -78.03
C SER A 9 5.16 -32.57 -77.33
N LYS A 10 4.99 -31.54 -78.13
CA LYS A 10 4.95 -30.12 -77.67
C LYS A 10 3.68 -29.89 -76.87
N MET A 11 3.82 -29.47 -75.66
CA MET A 11 2.73 -28.96 -74.83
C MET A 11 2.91 -27.45 -74.58
N ARG A 12 1.90 -26.68 -75.02
CA ARG A 12 1.87 -25.22 -74.90
C ARG A 12 1.70 -24.80 -73.40
N LEU A 13 2.54 -23.94 -72.96
CA LEU A 13 2.40 -23.26 -71.65
C LEU A 13 1.26 -22.22 -71.78
N ALA A 14 0.21 -22.40 -70.97
CA ALA A 14 -0.77 -21.36 -70.67
C ALA A 14 -0.30 -20.57 -69.44
N VAL A 15 -0.08 -19.29 -69.62
CA VAL A 15 0.24 -18.36 -68.57
C VAL A 15 -1.03 -17.99 -67.85
N LEU A 16 -1.19 -18.38 -66.54
CA LEU A 16 -2.23 -17.89 -65.67
C LEU A 16 -1.63 -16.72 -64.81
N PRO A 17 -2.40 -15.63 -64.59
CA PRO A 17 -1.92 -14.53 -63.79
C PRO A 17 -1.87 -14.90 -62.29
N ALA A 18 -0.76 -14.59 -61.66
CA ALA A 18 -0.59 -14.74 -60.23
C ALA A 18 -1.49 -13.76 -59.44
N VAL A 19 -2.48 -14.29 -58.75
CA VAL A 19 -3.25 -13.56 -57.77
C VAL A 19 -2.43 -13.54 -56.46
N THR A 20 -1.89 -12.38 -56.14
CA THR A 20 -1.21 -12.15 -54.87
C THR A 20 -2.25 -12.12 -53.73
N LEU A 21 -2.41 -13.19 -52.97
CA LEU A 21 -3.14 -13.19 -51.70
C LEU A 21 -2.26 -12.49 -50.67
N THR A 22 -2.63 -11.26 -50.33
CA THR A 22 -2.09 -10.57 -49.17
C THR A 22 -2.70 -11.24 -47.93
N ALA A 23 -1.94 -12.08 -47.27
CA ALA A 23 -2.31 -12.62 -45.96
C ALA A 23 -2.25 -11.47 -44.94
N LEU A 24 -3.42 -10.95 -44.55
CA LEU A 24 -3.55 -10.15 -43.34
C LEU A 24 -3.24 -11.09 -42.16
N ALA A 25 -2.05 -10.97 -41.62
CA ALA A 25 -1.71 -11.54 -40.31
C ALA A 25 -2.51 -10.80 -39.25
N PHE A 26 -3.67 -11.34 -38.90
CA PHE A 26 -4.28 -11.04 -37.62
C PHE A 26 -3.30 -11.55 -36.55
N SER A 27 -2.62 -10.65 -35.86
CA SER A 27 -1.99 -10.97 -34.60
C SER A 27 -3.12 -11.37 -33.62
N ALA A 28 -3.36 -12.66 -33.50
CA ALA A 28 -4.13 -13.20 -32.40
C ALA A 28 -3.37 -12.80 -31.13
N GLY A 29 -3.81 -11.72 -30.48
CA GLY A 29 -3.42 -11.46 -29.12
C GLY A 29 -3.71 -12.73 -28.33
N SER A 30 -2.68 -13.30 -27.75
CA SER A 30 -2.80 -14.45 -26.86
C SER A 30 -3.74 -14.01 -25.75
N ALA A 31 -5.01 -14.41 -25.82
CA ALA A 31 -5.88 -14.37 -24.66
C ALA A 31 -5.15 -15.17 -23.59
N MET A 32 -4.59 -14.50 -22.59
CA MET A 32 -3.99 -15.19 -21.46
C MET A 32 -5.05 -16.11 -20.91
N ALA A 33 -4.77 -17.39 -20.85
CA ALA A 33 -5.65 -18.36 -20.24
C ALA A 33 -5.93 -17.87 -18.83
N ILE A 34 -7.21 -17.69 -18.48
CA ILE A 34 -7.63 -17.39 -17.11
C ILE A 34 -7.07 -18.53 -16.28
N ASP A 35 -6.21 -18.21 -15.30
CA ASP A 35 -5.62 -19.20 -14.42
C ASP A 35 -6.75 -19.95 -13.70
N GLN A 36 -6.92 -21.21 -14.03
CA GLN A 36 -7.94 -22.08 -13.45
C GLN A 36 -7.37 -23.06 -12.42
N SER A 37 -6.05 -23.08 -12.23
CA SER A 37 -5.34 -24.01 -11.37
C SER A 37 -5.15 -23.47 -9.95
N GLY A 38 -5.37 -22.17 -9.72
CA GLY A 38 -5.07 -21.48 -8.47
C GLY A 38 -6.00 -21.83 -7.32
N GLU A 39 -5.48 -21.70 -6.12
CA GLU A 39 -6.25 -21.71 -4.88
C GLU A 39 -7.10 -20.45 -4.82
N GLN A 40 -8.38 -20.54 -5.17
CA GLN A 40 -9.26 -19.39 -5.29
C GLN A 40 -10.71 -19.69 -4.90
N LYS A 41 -11.42 -18.63 -4.50
CA LYS A 41 -12.86 -18.68 -4.23
C LYS A 41 -13.43 -17.28 -4.46
N ASP A 42 -14.42 -17.14 -5.34
CA ASP A 42 -15.12 -15.89 -5.66
C ASP A 42 -14.19 -14.69 -5.99
N MET A 43 -12.92 -14.96 -6.30
CA MET A 43 -11.91 -14.01 -6.78
C MET A 43 -11.06 -14.69 -7.84
N ARG A 44 -10.75 -13.99 -8.93
CA ARG A 44 -9.95 -14.56 -10.03
C ARG A 44 -9.00 -13.54 -10.62
N ARG A 45 -7.91 -14.01 -11.22
CA ARG A 45 -6.99 -13.19 -12.00
C ARG A 45 -7.60 -12.81 -13.34
N VAL A 46 -7.47 -11.56 -13.72
CA VAL A 46 -7.86 -11.04 -15.03
C VAL A 46 -6.67 -10.51 -15.83
N GLY A 47 -5.58 -10.14 -15.17
CA GLY A 47 -4.36 -9.69 -15.82
C GLY A 47 -3.13 -9.89 -14.95
N HIS A 48 -1.95 -9.78 -15.59
CA HIS A 48 -0.66 -9.96 -14.94
C HIS A 48 0.42 -9.11 -15.62
N ALA A 49 1.33 -8.50 -14.83
CA ALA A 49 2.55 -7.88 -15.31
C ALA A 49 3.76 -8.39 -14.51
N ASN A 50 4.81 -8.78 -15.21
CA ASN A 50 5.99 -9.42 -14.60
C ASN A 50 6.85 -8.48 -13.76
N LEU A 51 6.69 -7.17 -13.87
CA LEU A 51 7.49 -6.13 -13.22
C LEU A 51 9.01 -6.36 -13.33
N GLN A 52 9.45 -6.94 -14.46
CA GLN A 52 10.84 -7.30 -14.74
C GLN A 52 11.44 -8.25 -13.68
N GLY A 53 10.62 -9.05 -12.99
CA GLY A 53 11.06 -9.93 -11.89
C GLY A 53 11.59 -9.19 -10.66
N ARG A 54 11.20 -7.93 -10.46
CA ARG A 54 11.62 -7.12 -9.30
C ARG A 54 10.77 -7.44 -8.07
N ALA A 55 11.38 -7.37 -6.88
CA ALA A 55 10.68 -7.53 -5.62
C ALA A 55 9.71 -6.37 -5.41
N ALA A 56 8.43 -6.57 -5.71
CA ALA A 56 7.41 -5.53 -5.58
C ALA A 56 6.95 -5.39 -4.13
N TYR A 57 6.63 -4.17 -3.70
CA TYR A 57 6.23 -3.90 -2.33
C TYR A 57 4.81 -3.34 -2.22
N HIS A 58 4.55 -2.14 -2.72
CA HIS A 58 3.24 -1.49 -2.60
C HIS A 58 2.79 -0.96 -3.97
N PRO A 59 1.63 -1.41 -4.48
CA PRO A 59 1.01 -0.81 -5.65
C PRO A 59 0.16 0.37 -5.19
N ASP A 60 0.26 1.49 -5.88
CA ASP A 60 -0.70 2.58 -5.78
C ASP A 60 -1.12 2.97 -7.20
N PHE A 61 -2.20 3.71 -7.37
CA PHE A 61 -2.70 4.05 -8.70
C PHE A 61 -3.31 5.45 -8.73
N ILE A 62 -3.44 5.98 -9.93
CA ILE A 62 -4.18 7.22 -10.17
C ILE A 62 -4.95 7.14 -11.50
N VAL A 63 -6.11 7.79 -11.54
CA VAL A 63 -6.85 8.02 -12.78
C VAL A 63 -6.39 9.33 -13.39
N TYR A 64 -5.81 9.26 -14.58
CA TYR A 64 -5.34 10.43 -15.32
C TYR A 64 -6.51 11.25 -15.88
N PRO A 65 -6.32 12.55 -16.18
CA PRO A 65 -7.39 13.39 -16.75
C PRO A 65 -7.96 12.87 -18.07
N ASP A 66 -7.20 12.08 -18.83
CA ASP A 66 -7.61 11.44 -20.07
C ASP A 66 -8.33 10.08 -19.87
N GLY A 67 -8.53 9.67 -18.62
CA GLY A 67 -9.23 8.43 -18.26
C GLY A 67 -8.33 7.20 -18.14
N ARG A 68 -7.03 7.29 -18.46
CA ARG A 68 -6.10 6.18 -18.21
C ARG A 68 -5.98 5.91 -16.70
N VAL A 69 -5.82 4.65 -16.36
CA VAL A 69 -5.52 4.21 -15.00
C VAL A 69 -4.10 3.68 -14.97
N ILE A 70 -3.25 4.35 -14.23
CA ILE A 70 -1.83 4.02 -14.15
C ILE A 70 -1.49 3.57 -12.74
N ALA A 71 -0.89 2.39 -12.63
CA ALA A 71 -0.35 1.86 -11.38
C ALA A 71 1.13 2.22 -11.24
N PHE A 72 1.52 2.56 -10.03
CA PHE A 72 2.90 2.83 -9.62
C PHE A 72 3.28 1.80 -8.56
N VAL A 73 4.21 0.94 -8.87
CA VAL A 73 4.60 -0.16 -7.99
C VAL A 73 5.98 0.10 -7.43
N GLY A 74 6.01 0.37 -6.12
CA GLY A 74 7.26 0.47 -5.37
C GLY A 74 7.93 -0.89 -5.23
N THR A 75 9.26 -0.91 -5.14
CA THR A 75 10.03 -2.15 -4.98
C THR A 75 10.81 -2.16 -3.67
N HIS A 76 11.05 -3.35 -3.17
CA HIS A 76 11.78 -3.62 -1.94
C HIS A 76 13.14 -4.23 -2.25
N SER A 77 14.15 -3.92 -1.45
CA SER A 77 15.35 -4.72 -1.37
C SER A 77 15.62 -5.11 0.08
N SER A 78 15.75 -6.37 0.37
CA SER A 78 16.09 -6.82 1.73
C SER A 78 17.60 -6.72 1.94
N ALA A 79 18.11 -5.50 2.05
CA ALA A 79 19.51 -5.28 2.44
C ALA A 79 19.69 -5.25 3.96
N ASN A 80 18.83 -5.89 4.73
CA ASN A 80 19.03 -6.03 6.17
C ASN A 80 19.89 -7.26 6.45
N PRO A 81 21.15 -7.08 6.95
CA PRO A 81 22.02 -8.20 7.29
C PRO A 81 21.50 -9.09 8.41
N SER A 82 20.53 -8.61 9.19
CA SER A 82 19.91 -9.35 10.29
C SER A 82 18.69 -10.17 9.87
N ASN A 83 18.16 -9.94 8.67
CA ASN A 83 17.18 -10.81 8.06
C ASN A 83 17.88 -11.49 6.88
N PRO A 84 18.03 -12.81 6.86
CA PRO A 84 18.57 -13.46 5.67
C PRO A 84 17.77 -12.98 4.48
N PRO A 85 18.42 -12.68 3.34
CA PRO A 85 17.74 -12.16 2.18
C PRO A 85 16.62 -13.13 1.83
N ILE A 86 15.40 -12.57 1.67
CA ILE A 86 14.22 -13.32 1.22
C ILE A 86 14.55 -14.07 -0.06
N SER A 87 15.43 -13.56 -0.86
CA SER A 87 16.37 -14.22 -1.78
C SER A 87 17.42 -13.20 -2.22
N PRO A 88 18.67 -13.60 -2.43
CA PRO A 88 19.72 -12.71 -2.94
C PRO A 88 19.38 -12.10 -4.30
N ASP A 89 18.58 -12.77 -5.12
CA ASP A 89 18.40 -12.41 -6.53
C ASP A 89 17.32 -11.36 -6.78
N SER A 90 16.27 -11.28 -5.95
CA SER A 90 15.23 -10.24 -6.07
C SER A 90 15.76 -8.83 -5.75
N ASN A 91 16.86 -8.75 -5.01
CA ASN A 91 17.52 -7.51 -4.58
C ASN A 91 18.60 -7.02 -5.54
N LEU A 92 19.05 -7.89 -6.43
CA LEU A 92 20.09 -7.52 -7.40
C LEU A 92 19.54 -6.55 -8.45
N PRO A 93 20.38 -5.65 -8.96
CA PRO A 93 20.03 -4.86 -10.13
C PRO A 93 19.62 -5.78 -11.28
N LYS A 94 18.55 -5.45 -11.97
CA LYS A 94 17.99 -6.26 -13.07
C LYS A 94 17.97 -5.48 -14.38
N PRO A 95 18.03 -6.18 -15.53
CA PRO A 95 17.88 -5.53 -16.84
C PRO A 95 16.55 -4.78 -16.94
N ASN A 96 16.59 -3.63 -17.59
CA ASN A 96 15.39 -2.85 -17.92
C ASN A 96 15.14 -2.93 -19.45
N PRO A 97 14.28 -3.84 -19.92
CA PRO A 97 14.01 -4.04 -21.34
C PRO A 97 13.25 -2.85 -21.99
N LEU A 98 12.70 -1.94 -21.18
CA LEU A 98 12.00 -0.74 -21.67
C LEU A 98 12.98 0.35 -22.14
N LYS A 99 14.29 0.20 -21.88
CA LYS A 99 15.33 1.15 -22.29
C LYS A 99 16.26 0.56 -23.36
N PRO A 100 16.74 1.37 -24.32
CA PRO A 100 17.73 0.93 -25.29
C PRO A 100 18.95 0.29 -24.62
N GLY A 101 19.38 -0.88 -25.11
CA GLY A 101 20.51 -1.61 -24.56
C GLY A 101 20.23 -2.36 -23.26
N SER A 102 18.99 -2.35 -22.79
CA SER A 102 18.54 -3.03 -21.55
C SER A 102 19.51 -2.83 -20.37
N PRO A 103 19.76 -1.58 -19.93
CA PRO A 103 20.69 -1.32 -18.84
C PRO A 103 20.27 -2.07 -17.58
N VAL A 104 21.25 -2.50 -16.80
CA VAL A 104 21.00 -3.10 -15.49
C VAL A 104 20.77 -1.96 -14.48
N GLU A 105 19.61 -1.97 -13.84
CA GLU A 105 19.15 -0.92 -12.93
C GLU A 105 18.78 -1.49 -11.55
N PRO A 106 19.10 -0.78 -10.44
CA PRO A 106 18.64 -1.16 -9.11
C PRO A 106 17.12 -1.09 -9.00
N ASN A 107 16.56 -1.72 -7.98
CA ASN A 107 15.15 -1.63 -7.64
C ASN A 107 14.70 -0.15 -7.54
N GLY A 108 13.46 0.11 -7.91
CA GLY A 108 12.92 1.45 -8.05
C GLY A 108 11.40 1.44 -8.07
N THR A 109 10.78 2.27 -8.92
CA THR A 109 9.33 2.32 -9.10
C THR A 109 8.98 1.91 -10.53
N MET A 110 8.16 0.86 -10.67
CA MET A 110 7.58 0.45 -11.95
C MET A 110 6.30 1.25 -12.24
N ILE A 111 6.15 1.71 -13.46
CA ILE A 111 4.94 2.38 -13.97
C ILE A 111 4.24 1.43 -14.94
N VAL A 112 2.99 1.09 -14.64
CA VAL A 112 2.20 0.12 -15.41
C VAL A 112 0.87 0.74 -15.79
N ASP A 113 0.55 0.75 -17.07
CA ASP A 113 -0.77 1.12 -17.57
C ASP A 113 -1.71 -0.06 -17.36
N VAL A 114 -2.69 0.12 -16.49
CA VAL A 114 -3.72 -0.87 -16.14
C VAL A 114 -5.11 -0.42 -16.61
N THR A 115 -5.15 0.48 -17.58
CA THR A 115 -6.41 0.98 -18.18
C THR A 115 -7.25 -0.19 -18.70
N ASP A 116 -6.64 -1.10 -19.45
CA ASP A 116 -7.20 -2.43 -19.68
C ASP A 116 -6.61 -3.40 -18.64
N PRO A 117 -7.39 -3.80 -17.62
CA PRO A 117 -6.88 -4.68 -16.57
C PRO A 117 -6.52 -6.09 -17.08
N ARG A 118 -6.99 -6.48 -18.26
CA ARG A 118 -6.67 -7.78 -18.87
C ARG A 118 -5.32 -7.78 -19.59
N ASN A 119 -4.87 -6.59 -20.01
CA ASN A 119 -3.64 -6.39 -20.76
C ASN A 119 -2.81 -5.25 -20.15
N PRO A 120 -2.29 -5.41 -18.89
CA PRO A 120 -1.45 -4.40 -18.28
C PRO A 120 -0.15 -4.22 -19.07
N VAL A 121 0.28 -2.96 -19.22
CA VAL A 121 1.47 -2.61 -20.02
C VAL A 121 2.48 -1.85 -19.16
N GLU A 122 3.66 -2.44 -18.97
CA GLU A 122 4.78 -1.74 -18.33
C GLU A 122 5.22 -0.57 -19.21
N LYS A 123 5.25 0.65 -18.65
CA LYS A 123 5.57 1.88 -19.38
C LYS A 123 6.97 2.39 -19.09
N PHE A 124 7.39 2.31 -17.84
CA PHE A 124 8.69 2.85 -17.42
C PHE A 124 9.16 2.21 -16.11
N HIS A 125 10.46 2.28 -15.87
CA HIS A 125 11.07 2.01 -14.59
C HIS A 125 11.90 3.22 -14.15
N ILE A 126 11.51 3.83 -13.03
CA ILE A 126 12.28 4.88 -12.37
C ILE A 126 13.25 4.18 -11.41
N ALA A 127 14.49 4.02 -11.82
CA ALA A 127 15.50 3.35 -11.01
C ALA A 127 15.70 4.05 -9.65
N GLY A 128 16.07 3.26 -8.65
CA GLY A 128 16.59 3.80 -7.39
C GLY A 128 18.03 4.33 -7.55
N PRO A 129 18.59 4.99 -6.52
CA PRO A 129 19.95 5.51 -6.58
C PRO A 129 20.98 4.40 -6.75
N ILE A 130 21.87 4.55 -7.74
CA ILE A 130 22.90 3.56 -8.13
C ILE A 130 23.95 3.36 -7.03
N ALA A 131 24.21 4.39 -6.21
CA ALA A 131 25.32 4.41 -5.26
C ALA A 131 25.22 3.42 -4.10
N SER A 132 24.10 2.69 -3.94
CA SER A 132 23.84 1.91 -2.73
C SER A 132 23.72 0.40 -2.92
N GLY A 133 23.70 -0.11 -4.16
CA GLY A 133 23.49 -1.54 -4.42
C GLY A 133 22.12 -2.08 -3.96
N ALA A 134 21.48 -1.41 -3.00
CA ALA A 134 20.23 -1.81 -2.37
C ALA A 134 19.33 -0.58 -2.17
N ALA A 135 18.64 -0.17 -3.22
CA ALA A 135 17.63 0.88 -3.13
C ALA A 135 16.26 0.28 -2.87
N GLN A 136 15.52 0.89 -1.94
CA GLN A 136 14.12 0.58 -1.66
C GLN A 136 13.30 1.81 -1.98
N THR A 137 12.25 1.64 -2.78
CA THR A 137 11.26 2.69 -3.07
C THR A 137 9.87 2.10 -2.82
N GLN A 138 9.64 1.70 -1.60
CA GLN A 138 8.56 0.81 -1.19
C GLN A 138 7.17 1.40 -1.40
N SER A 139 7.02 2.71 -1.19
CA SER A 139 5.72 3.38 -1.19
C SER A 139 5.68 4.53 -2.17
N ASN A 140 4.55 4.68 -2.82
CA ASN A 140 4.24 5.81 -3.69
C ASN A 140 2.92 6.44 -3.25
N ARG A 141 2.75 7.76 -3.51
CA ARG A 141 1.48 8.47 -3.39
C ARG A 141 1.35 9.44 -4.54
N MET A 142 0.19 9.47 -5.17
CA MET A 142 -0.07 10.32 -6.32
C MET A 142 -1.08 11.40 -6.01
N CYS A 143 -0.86 12.59 -6.62
CA CYS A 143 -1.81 13.68 -6.63
C CYS A 143 -1.95 14.26 -8.05
N LEU A 144 -3.17 14.63 -8.42
CA LEU A 144 -3.37 15.50 -9.57
C LEU A 144 -2.88 16.92 -9.23
N GLY A 145 -2.24 17.59 -10.17
CA GLY A 145 -1.79 18.95 -9.97
C GLY A 145 -2.94 19.93 -9.69
N SER A 146 -4.13 19.65 -10.20
CA SER A 146 -5.36 20.39 -9.87
C SER A 146 -5.81 20.26 -8.42
N ASP A 147 -5.38 19.20 -7.72
CA ASP A 147 -5.78 18.94 -6.33
C ASP A 147 -4.77 19.51 -5.33
N LEU A 148 -3.54 19.82 -5.77
CA LEU A 148 -2.48 20.41 -4.94
C LEU A 148 -2.56 21.93 -4.97
N PRO A 149 -2.42 22.62 -3.82
CA PRO A 149 -2.51 24.10 -3.78
C PRO A 149 -1.51 24.84 -4.68
N GLY A 150 -0.30 24.28 -4.85
CA GLY A 150 0.76 24.83 -5.73
C GLY A 150 1.06 23.96 -6.94
N GLY A 151 0.21 22.95 -7.23
CA GLY A 151 0.42 22.07 -8.36
C GLY A 151 -0.01 22.69 -9.69
N THR A 152 0.68 22.34 -10.78
CA THR A 152 0.30 22.76 -12.12
C THR A 152 -0.93 21.98 -12.60
N PRO A 153 -2.07 22.63 -12.89
CA PRO A 153 -3.25 21.96 -13.41
C PRO A 153 -2.93 21.17 -14.69
N GLY A 154 -3.42 19.92 -14.77
CA GLY A 154 -3.13 19.01 -15.87
C GLY A 154 -1.92 18.10 -15.65
N ASN A 155 -1.01 18.45 -14.74
CA ASN A 155 0.09 17.58 -14.34
C ASN A 155 -0.37 16.51 -13.34
N VAL A 156 0.38 15.41 -13.30
CA VAL A 156 0.25 14.34 -12.32
C VAL A 156 1.58 14.19 -11.58
N TYR A 157 1.52 14.19 -10.26
CA TYR A 157 2.71 14.09 -9.42
C TYR A 157 2.71 12.82 -8.60
N MET A 158 3.88 12.21 -8.48
CA MET A 158 4.13 11.03 -7.67
C MET A 158 5.18 11.35 -6.61
N MET A 159 4.84 11.16 -5.33
CA MET A 159 5.81 11.13 -4.24
C MET A 159 6.22 9.68 -3.97
N ARG A 160 7.53 9.43 -3.79
CA ARG A 160 8.04 8.12 -3.35
C ARG A 160 9.06 8.26 -2.24
N ASN A 161 9.16 7.23 -1.38
CA ASN A 161 10.31 7.12 -0.48
C ASN A 161 11.52 6.56 -1.23
N VAL A 162 12.69 6.89 -0.76
CA VAL A 162 13.95 6.27 -1.15
C VAL A 162 14.72 5.93 0.12
N GLN A 163 14.97 4.64 0.33
CA GLN A 163 15.80 4.14 1.42
C GLN A 163 17.01 3.43 0.86
N THR A 164 18.18 3.78 1.34
CA THR A 164 19.45 3.20 0.93
C THR A 164 20.38 3.09 2.14
N ASN A 165 21.49 2.34 2.00
CA ASN A 165 22.55 2.28 3.01
C ASN A 165 23.34 3.60 3.11
N VAL A 166 23.16 4.54 2.18
CA VAL A 166 23.81 5.85 2.15
C VAL A 166 22.80 6.92 2.54
N ALA A 167 22.91 7.47 3.75
CA ALA A 167 21.96 8.45 4.27
C ALA A 167 21.78 9.66 3.34
N ALA A 168 22.84 10.13 2.69
CA ALA A 168 22.78 11.25 1.74
C ALA A 168 21.86 10.98 0.54
N SER A 169 21.65 9.71 0.17
CA SER A 169 20.78 9.29 -0.93
C SER A 169 19.37 8.93 -0.46
N SER A 170 19.16 8.76 0.86
CA SER A 170 17.86 8.40 1.41
C SER A 170 16.99 9.64 1.65
N GLY A 171 15.68 9.50 1.43
CA GLY A 171 14.74 10.61 1.59
C GLY A 171 13.42 10.35 0.89
N TYR A 172 12.83 11.43 0.39
CA TYR A 172 11.61 11.40 -0.42
C TYR A 172 11.81 12.23 -1.68
N GLU A 173 11.19 11.78 -2.74
CA GLU A 173 11.27 12.38 -4.06
C GLU A 173 9.87 12.65 -4.61
N VAL A 174 9.69 13.77 -5.30
CA VAL A 174 8.49 14.03 -6.09
C VAL A 174 8.87 14.08 -7.57
N TYR A 175 8.14 13.34 -8.36
CA TYR A 175 8.25 13.29 -9.82
C TYR A 175 7.00 13.88 -10.47
N ASP A 176 7.19 14.65 -11.52
CA ASP A 176 6.17 14.88 -12.54
C ASP A 176 6.11 13.62 -13.41
N VAL A 177 4.97 12.94 -13.37
CA VAL A 177 4.69 11.70 -14.09
C VAL A 177 3.59 11.88 -15.14
N THR A 178 3.30 13.12 -15.53
CA THR A 178 2.30 13.46 -16.56
C THR A 178 2.54 12.68 -17.84
N ASP A 179 3.81 12.64 -18.27
CA ASP A 179 4.28 11.69 -19.28
C ASP A 179 4.88 10.46 -18.60
N VAL A 180 4.11 9.38 -18.56
CA VAL A 180 4.51 8.10 -17.95
C VAL A 180 5.76 7.48 -18.59
N SER A 181 6.11 7.89 -19.81
CA SER A 181 7.29 7.42 -20.54
C SER A 181 8.54 8.27 -20.27
N ASN A 182 8.39 9.41 -19.59
CA ASN A 182 9.48 10.34 -19.30
C ASN A 182 9.30 11.03 -17.94
N PRO A 183 9.25 10.29 -16.82
CA PRO A 183 9.11 10.86 -15.49
C PRO A 183 10.26 11.83 -15.16
N LYS A 184 9.93 12.97 -14.56
CA LYS A 184 10.91 14.00 -14.21
C LYS A 184 10.96 14.22 -12.70
N LEU A 185 12.13 14.07 -12.08
CA LEU A 185 12.34 14.47 -10.69
C LEU A 185 12.20 16.00 -10.60
N VAL A 186 11.24 16.48 -9.81
CA VAL A 186 10.96 17.92 -9.68
C VAL A 186 11.37 18.47 -8.32
N SER A 187 11.28 17.67 -7.25
CA SER A 187 11.76 18.08 -5.93
C SER A 187 12.12 16.90 -5.06
N SER A 188 12.85 17.14 -3.99
CA SER A 188 13.23 16.07 -3.04
C SER A 188 13.64 16.63 -1.68
N ILE A 189 13.55 15.76 -0.66
CA ILE A 189 14.20 15.92 0.64
C ILE A 189 15.13 14.74 0.85
N ARG A 190 16.38 15.01 1.26
CA ARG A 190 17.45 14.01 1.39
C ARG A 190 18.01 13.97 2.81
N ASN A 191 18.99 13.11 3.04
CA ASN A 191 19.66 12.92 4.35
C ASN A 191 18.70 12.47 5.45
N LEU A 192 17.68 11.69 5.11
CA LEU A 192 16.81 11.00 6.05
C LEU A 192 17.26 9.55 6.19
N ARG A 193 16.91 8.92 7.32
CA ARG A 193 17.11 7.50 7.56
C ARG A 193 15.78 6.82 7.78
N ASN A 194 15.72 5.53 7.47
CA ASN A 194 14.56 4.68 7.72
C ASN A 194 13.27 5.26 7.12
N THR A 195 13.37 5.81 5.89
CA THR A 195 12.20 6.27 5.14
C THR A 195 11.34 5.08 4.75
N HIS A 196 10.01 5.25 4.83
CA HIS A 196 9.11 4.14 4.60
C HIS A 196 7.76 4.61 4.08
N LYS A 197 6.68 3.94 4.44
CA LYS A 197 5.31 4.16 4.00
C LYS A 197 4.80 5.53 4.43
N HIS A 198 4.65 6.43 3.48
CA HIS A 198 4.24 7.81 3.71
C HIS A 198 2.80 8.06 3.28
N TRP A 199 2.28 9.21 3.68
CA TRP A 199 0.97 9.71 3.23
C TRP A 199 1.10 11.14 2.73
N TRP A 200 0.41 11.47 1.63
CA TRP A 200 0.37 12.80 1.05
C TRP A 200 -1.07 13.27 0.88
N GLU A 201 -1.43 14.36 1.51
CA GLU A 201 -2.74 14.99 1.38
C GLU A 201 -2.76 15.88 0.14
N CYS A 202 -3.44 15.46 -0.92
CA CYS A 202 -3.46 16.24 -2.15
C CYS A 202 -4.11 17.63 -1.96
N LYS A 203 -5.18 17.73 -1.17
CA LYS A 203 -5.90 19.01 -0.98
C LYS A 203 -5.12 20.06 -0.18
N THR A 204 -4.20 19.67 0.65
CA THR A 204 -3.45 20.58 1.52
C THR A 204 -1.97 20.61 1.20
N GLY A 205 -1.47 19.59 0.54
CA GLY A 205 -0.06 19.37 0.27
C GLY A 205 0.75 18.92 1.50
N ILE A 206 0.10 18.68 2.65
CA ILE A 206 0.80 18.17 3.82
C ILE A 206 1.16 16.71 3.64
N ALA A 207 2.43 16.38 3.89
CA ALA A 207 2.94 15.02 3.86
C ALA A 207 3.35 14.55 5.26
N TYR A 208 3.04 13.29 5.57
CA TYR A 208 3.41 12.58 6.79
C TYR A 208 4.41 11.50 6.41
N LEU A 209 5.66 11.71 6.77
CA LEU A 209 6.81 10.96 6.28
C LEU A 209 7.47 10.17 7.42
N PRO A 210 7.30 8.84 7.51
CA PRO A 210 8.11 8.04 8.41
C PRO A 210 9.59 8.20 8.13
N GLY A 211 10.39 8.37 9.18
CA GLY A 211 11.83 8.49 9.05
C GLY A 211 12.46 9.23 10.22
N SER A 212 13.77 9.27 10.22
CA SER A 212 14.54 10.05 11.18
C SER A 212 15.44 11.05 10.45
N LYS A 213 15.54 12.23 11.02
CA LYS A 213 16.49 13.24 10.55
C LYS A 213 17.92 12.77 10.83
N ASN A 214 18.82 13.08 9.92
CA ASN A 214 20.26 12.97 10.14
C ASN A 214 20.76 14.25 10.82
N ALA A 215 21.87 14.18 11.53
CA ALA A 215 22.58 15.33 12.13
C ALA A 215 22.86 16.47 11.13
N THR A 216 22.86 16.22 9.82
CA THR A 216 23.00 17.23 8.75
C THR A 216 21.94 18.33 8.81
N TYR A 217 20.76 18.08 9.39
CA TYR A 217 19.71 19.10 9.56
C TYR A 217 19.87 19.95 10.83
N GLY A 218 20.92 19.70 11.63
CA GLY A 218 21.16 20.43 12.87
C GLY A 218 20.12 20.24 13.96
N LEU A 219 19.28 19.22 13.81
CA LEU A 219 18.16 18.93 14.72
C LEU A 219 18.48 17.74 15.59
N PRO A 220 18.01 17.74 16.85
CA PRO A 220 18.23 16.62 17.74
C PRO A 220 17.68 15.31 17.16
N LEU A 221 18.43 14.24 17.34
CA LEU A 221 18.02 12.91 16.87
C LEU A 221 16.93 12.33 17.78
N TRP A 222 15.84 11.89 17.19
CA TRP A 222 14.83 11.12 17.89
C TRP A 222 15.40 9.75 18.29
N ARG A 223 14.95 9.24 19.42
CA ARG A 223 15.41 7.96 19.98
C ARG A 223 14.86 6.76 19.21
N THR A 224 13.69 6.89 18.59
CA THR A 224 13.10 5.88 17.71
C THR A 224 13.77 5.86 16.34
N GLY A 225 13.86 4.68 15.73
CA GLY A 225 14.39 4.54 14.37
C GLY A 225 13.57 5.28 13.32
N GLN A 226 12.24 5.33 13.50
CA GLN A 226 11.29 6.04 12.64
C GLN A 226 10.33 6.85 13.48
N SER A 227 10.46 8.17 13.42
CA SER A 227 9.47 9.15 13.86
C SER A 227 8.65 9.60 12.64
N MET A 228 7.72 10.53 12.83
CA MET A 228 6.95 11.13 11.74
C MET A 228 7.43 12.55 11.46
N LEU A 229 7.98 12.79 10.30
CA LEU A 229 8.22 14.13 9.79
C LEU A 229 6.93 14.66 9.17
N ILE A 230 6.51 15.84 9.56
CA ILE A 230 5.36 16.54 8.99
C ILE A 230 5.90 17.65 8.12
N VAL A 231 5.52 17.62 6.84
CA VAL A 231 6.15 18.44 5.79
C VAL A 231 5.10 19.17 4.99
N ASP A 232 5.30 20.47 4.77
CA ASP A 232 4.56 21.24 3.77
C ASP A 232 5.20 20.99 2.39
N TRP A 233 4.49 20.26 1.57
CA TRP A 233 4.84 19.95 0.17
C TRP A 233 3.68 20.28 -0.77
N LYS A 234 3.04 21.43 -0.52
CA LYS A 234 1.89 21.93 -1.31
C LYS A 234 2.24 22.30 -2.73
N ASP A 235 3.48 22.75 -2.95
CA ASP A 235 4.06 22.97 -4.27
C ASP A 235 5.01 21.79 -4.56
N PRO A 236 4.62 20.89 -5.47
CA PRO A 236 5.39 19.68 -5.75
C PRO A 236 6.73 19.98 -6.45
N GLU A 237 6.88 21.14 -7.06
CA GLU A 237 8.07 21.55 -7.81
C GLU A 237 9.06 22.38 -6.98
N SER A 238 8.67 22.75 -5.76
CA SER A 238 9.50 23.52 -4.84
C SER A 238 10.11 22.67 -3.73
N THR A 239 11.18 23.18 -3.11
CA THR A 239 11.78 22.54 -1.93
C THR A 239 10.77 22.53 -0.78
N PRO A 240 10.46 21.36 -0.20
CA PRO A 240 9.48 21.26 0.87
C PRO A 240 10.00 21.85 2.19
N THR A 241 9.07 22.23 3.06
CA THR A 241 9.38 22.75 4.39
C THR A 241 9.01 21.71 5.47
N ILE A 242 9.97 21.32 6.30
CA ILE A 242 9.67 20.49 7.48
C ILE A 242 9.00 21.38 8.52
N LEU A 243 7.75 21.05 8.86
CA LEU A 243 6.96 21.79 9.83
C LEU A 243 7.30 21.39 11.27
N ARG A 244 7.38 20.08 11.53
CA ARG A 244 7.77 19.52 12.83
C ARG A 244 8.01 18.02 12.73
N THR A 245 8.53 17.44 13.82
CA THR A 245 8.58 16.00 14.05
C THR A 245 7.58 15.58 15.11
N HIS A 246 6.95 14.43 14.95
CA HIS A 246 6.03 13.81 15.91
C HIS A 246 6.42 12.34 16.14
N GLY A 247 6.10 11.83 17.36
CA GLY A 247 6.31 10.44 17.74
C GLY A 247 5.54 10.10 19.00
N LEU A 248 5.66 8.86 19.47
CA LEU A 248 5.14 8.45 20.76
C LEU A 248 5.97 9.06 21.90
N PRO A 249 5.35 9.35 23.08
CA PRO A 249 6.05 9.81 24.28
C PRO A 249 7.23 8.90 24.64
N GLY A 250 8.37 9.51 24.97
CA GLY A 250 9.64 8.81 25.23
C GLY A 250 10.53 8.64 24.01
N GLY A 251 9.99 8.83 22.79
CA GLY A 251 10.74 8.73 21.52
C GLY A 251 11.46 10.01 21.09
N GLN A 252 11.11 11.17 21.68
CA GLN A 252 11.73 12.46 21.37
C GLN A 252 13.18 12.54 21.89
N PRO A 253 13.94 13.57 21.47
CA PRO A 253 15.31 13.78 21.94
C PRO A 253 15.40 14.05 23.45
N ALA A 254 16.58 13.77 24.03
CA ALA A 254 16.87 14.17 25.41
C ALA A 254 16.88 15.72 25.54
N PRO A 255 16.56 16.30 26.73
CA PRO A 255 16.19 15.61 27.96
C PRO A 255 14.72 15.14 28.03
N ASN A 256 13.84 15.57 27.07
CA ASN A 256 12.42 15.28 27.13
C ASN A 256 12.12 13.79 26.90
N GLY A 257 12.84 13.15 25.98
CA GLY A 257 12.75 11.70 25.75
C GLY A 257 13.54 10.91 26.80
N SER A 258 12.84 10.04 27.54
CA SER A 258 13.41 9.19 28.59
C SER A 258 12.67 7.86 28.71
N GLY A 259 13.19 6.94 29.53
CA GLY A 259 12.59 5.62 29.69
C GLY A 259 12.82 4.66 28.51
N PRO A 260 12.02 3.60 28.37
CA PRO A 260 12.07 2.70 27.22
C PRO A 260 11.84 3.45 25.90
N VAL A 261 12.50 3.01 24.84
CA VAL A 261 12.27 3.57 23.50
C VAL A 261 10.95 3.00 22.97
N PRO A 262 9.98 3.86 22.60
CA PRO A 262 8.72 3.37 22.06
C PRO A 262 8.90 2.79 20.65
N PRO A 263 7.93 2.01 20.15
CA PRO A 263 8.00 1.44 18.82
C PRO A 263 8.08 2.50 17.71
N SER A 264 8.65 2.12 16.58
CA SER A 264 8.80 2.97 15.40
C SER A 264 7.50 3.09 14.62
N LEU A 265 7.28 4.25 13.96
CA LEU A 265 6.15 4.45 13.06
C LEU A 265 6.35 3.62 11.79
N HIS A 266 5.36 2.81 11.42
CA HIS A 266 5.36 2.18 10.11
C HIS A 266 4.70 3.06 9.05
N GLY A 267 3.48 3.56 9.31
CA GLY A 267 2.76 4.41 8.38
C GLY A 267 1.66 5.24 9.03
N ALA A 268 1.22 6.24 8.28
CA ALA A 268 0.14 7.14 8.64
C ALA A 268 -0.94 7.11 7.56
N ILE A 269 -2.22 7.26 7.94
CA ILE A 269 -3.34 7.46 7.03
C ILE A 269 -4.10 8.71 7.46
N SER A 270 -4.09 9.75 6.62
CA SER A 270 -4.88 10.95 6.85
C SER A 270 -6.23 10.84 6.17
N THR A 271 -7.26 11.21 6.91
CA THR A 271 -8.64 11.22 6.39
C THR A 271 -8.98 12.44 5.53
N GLN A 272 -8.03 13.35 5.29
CA GLN A 272 -8.20 14.46 4.33
C GLN A 272 -8.46 13.95 2.90
N ASN A 273 -7.93 12.79 2.55
CA ASN A 273 -8.15 12.19 1.22
C ASN A 273 -9.49 11.44 1.11
N HIS A 274 -10.24 11.30 2.22
CA HIS A 274 -11.57 10.71 2.18
C HIS A 274 -12.54 11.58 1.34
N PRO A 275 -13.36 11.01 0.44
CA PRO A 275 -14.23 11.79 -0.45
C PRO A 275 -15.20 12.72 0.29
N ASN A 276 -15.62 12.32 1.49
CA ASN A 276 -16.55 13.09 2.33
C ASN A 276 -15.85 13.77 3.53
N ALA A 277 -14.54 14.04 3.42
CA ALA A 277 -13.76 14.57 4.53
C ALA A 277 -14.35 15.83 5.20
N ALA A 278 -15.02 16.69 4.43
CA ALA A 278 -15.62 17.93 4.92
C ALA A 278 -17.05 17.77 5.45
N GLY A 279 -17.73 16.66 5.16
CA GLY A 279 -19.17 16.50 5.40
C GLY A 279 -19.58 15.44 6.41
N LEU A 280 -18.68 14.51 6.75
CA LEU A 280 -18.96 13.47 7.72
C LEU A 280 -18.46 13.89 9.10
N LEU A 281 -19.37 13.85 10.07
CA LEU A 281 -19.01 13.94 11.47
C LEU A 281 -18.58 12.56 11.94
N ALA A 282 -17.36 12.43 12.49
CA ALA A 282 -17.01 11.28 13.31
C ALA A 282 -18.01 11.20 14.46
N ARG A 283 -18.74 10.11 14.56
CA ARG A 283 -19.66 9.89 15.66
C ARG A 283 -18.85 9.57 16.91
N GLY A 284 -19.08 10.31 17.92
CA GLY A 284 -18.39 10.16 19.18
C GLY A 284 -17.71 11.45 19.51
N THR A 285 -17.31 11.87 20.34
CA THR A 285 -16.74 12.80 21.25
C THR A 285 -15.62 13.68 20.73
N ALA A 286 -15.29 13.66 19.45
CA ALA A 286 -14.34 14.63 18.92
C ALA A 286 -14.97 16.03 18.98
N PRO A 287 -14.34 17.02 19.63
CA PRO A 287 -14.92 18.35 19.77
C PRO A 287 -15.25 19.05 18.45
N ASP A 288 -14.60 18.67 17.37
CA ASP A 288 -14.83 19.19 16.03
C ASP A 288 -15.53 18.20 15.09
N GLY A 289 -15.64 16.91 15.49
CA GLY A 289 -16.43 15.87 14.83
C GLY A 289 -16.17 15.62 13.35
N VAL A 290 -15.20 16.29 12.73
CA VAL A 290 -14.97 16.25 11.29
C VAL A 290 -14.01 15.10 10.94
N ILE A 291 -14.48 14.13 10.15
CA ILE A 291 -13.67 12.98 9.71
C ILE A 291 -12.36 13.43 9.06
N GLY A 292 -12.40 14.46 8.21
CA GLY A 292 -11.19 14.99 7.57
C GLY A 292 -10.13 15.56 8.51
N ASN A 293 -10.41 15.63 9.82
CA ASN A 293 -9.48 16.10 10.84
C ASN A 293 -8.81 14.97 11.65
N ARG A 294 -8.68 13.77 11.08
CA ARG A 294 -8.06 12.63 11.77
C ARG A 294 -6.85 12.09 11.03
N LEU A 295 -5.89 11.63 11.82
CA LEU A 295 -4.73 10.91 11.37
C LEU A 295 -4.62 9.60 12.17
N TYR A 296 -4.55 8.49 11.47
CA TYR A 296 -4.42 7.15 12.04
C TYR A 296 -2.99 6.68 11.84
N LEU A 297 -2.32 6.32 12.93
CA LEU A 297 -0.92 5.94 12.95
C LEU A 297 -0.77 4.50 13.43
N ALA A 298 -0.02 3.70 12.68
CA ALA A 298 0.34 2.34 13.01
C ALA A 298 1.83 2.29 13.42
N TRP A 299 2.10 1.87 14.65
CA TRP A 299 3.43 1.79 15.24
C TRP A 299 3.78 0.33 15.55
N GLY A 300 5.05 -0.06 15.39
CA GLY A 300 5.58 -1.33 15.88
C GLY A 300 5.63 -2.47 14.87
N VAL A 301 5.18 -2.26 13.63
CA VAL A 301 5.26 -3.27 12.52
C VAL A 301 4.65 -4.62 12.92
N GLY A 302 5.43 -5.56 13.46
CA GLY A 302 5.03 -6.86 13.99
C GLY A 302 5.21 -6.99 15.51
N ASP A 303 5.92 -6.03 16.16
CA ASP A 303 6.28 -6.11 17.57
C ASP A 303 5.50 -5.04 18.38
N ASP A 304 5.02 -5.38 19.57
CA ASP A 304 4.49 -4.48 20.61
C ASP A 304 3.87 -3.18 20.08
N GLY A 305 2.87 -3.30 19.22
CA GLY A 305 2.37 -2.22 18.41
C GLY A 305 1.42 -1.28 19.12
N VAL A 306 1.21 -0.13 18.49
CA VAL A 306 0.28 0.89 18.95
C VAL A 306 -0.55 1.41 17.78
N LEU A 307 -1.86 1.49 17.97
CA LEU A 307 -2.74 2.32 17.16
C LEU A 307 -2.90 3.67 17.86
N GLN A 308 -2.50 4.76 17.22
CA GLN A 308 -2.70 6.12 17.72
C GLN A 308 -3.58 6.91 16.74
N VAL A 309 -4.59 7.61 17.27
CA VAL A 309 -5.45 8.51 16.50
C VAL A 309 -5.18 9.94 16.96
N LEU A 310 -4.94 10.83 16.01
CA LEU A 310 -4.62 12.22 16.27
C LEU A 310 -5.65 13.17 15.65
N ASP A 311 -5.93 14.25 16.36
CA ASP A 311 -6.56 15.44 15.83
C ASP A 311 -5.55 16.20 14.97
N ARG A 312 -5.77 16.20 13.66
CA ARG A 312 -4.89 16.81 12.68
C ARG A 312 -4.68 18.31 12.92
N LYS A 313 -5.76 19.02 13.28
CA LYS A 313 -5.69 20.46 13.55
C LYS A 313 -4.84 20.80 14.78
N LYS A 314 -4.91 19.97 15.82
CA LYS A 314 -4.07 20.13 17.01
C LYS A 314 -2.63 19.66 16.77
N LEU A 315 -2.42 18.76 15.81
CA LEU A 315 -1.10 18.26 15.45
C LEU A 315 -0.27 19.28 14.68
N LEU A 316 -0.91 20.02 13.76
CA LEU A 316 -0.21 20.91 12.82
C LEU A 316 0.04 22.30 13.45
N PRO A 317 1.22 22.91 13.21
CA PRO A 317 1.47 24.31 13.59
C PRO A 317 0.70 25.28 12.68
N PRO A 318 0.55 26.56 13.09
CA PRO A 318 0.04 27.59 12.20
C PRO A 318 0.86 27.69 10.89
N PRO A 319 0.26 28.00 9.73
CA PRO A 319 -1.16 28.33 9.53
C PRO A 319 -2.08 27.11 9.35
N TYR A 320 -1.55 25.88 9.39
CA TYR A 320 -2.28 24.64 9.08
C TYR A 320 -3.11 24.11 10.26
N GLY A 321 -2.78 24.51 11.49
CA GLY A 321 -3.43 24.07 12.71
C GLY A 321 -3.16 24.98 13.90
N THR A 322 -3.26 24.42 15.10
CA THR A 322 -3.19 25.17 16.36
C THR A 322 -2.08 24.69 17.30
N TYR A 323 -1.18 23.81 16.85
CA TYR A 323 -0.07 23.33 17.65
C TYR A 323 0.88 24.48 18.00
N ALA A 324 1.17 24.67 19.28
CA ALA A 324 2.02 25.75 19.80
C ALA A 324 3.18 25.24 20.68
N GLY A 325 3.45 23.92 20.65
CA GLY A 325 4.56 23.30 21.39
C GLY A 325 5.89 23.39 20.66
N ASP A 326 6.92 22.82 21.23
CA ASP A 326 8.23 22.70 20.59
C ASP A 326 8.14 21.82 19.34
N LEU A 327 8.68 22.29 18.23
CA LEU A 327 8.56 21.62 16.91
C LEU A 327 9.55 20.45 16.76
N ASP A 328 10.65 20.46 17.50
CA ASP A 328 11.77 19.54 17.34
C ASP A 328 12.02 18.65 18.56
N ASN A 329 11.79 19.17 19.76
CA ASN A 329 11.96 18.44 21.03
C ASN A 329 10.77 18.65 21.98
N PRO A 330 9.55 18.20 21.60
CA PRO A 330 8.35 18.38 22.41
C PRO A 330 8.42 17.61 23.73
N THR A 331 7.69 18.08 24.74
CA THR A 331 7.43 17.30 25.96
C THR A 331 6.43 16.17 25.69
N ASN A 332 6.25 15.23 26.63
CA ASN A 332 5.23 14.19 26.51
C ASN A 332 3.83 14.80 26.40
N GLU A 333 3.51 15.81 27.22
CA GLU A 333 2.22 16.50 27.18
C GLU A 333 1.98 17.19 25.84
N GLN A 334 3.03 17.74 25.22
CA GLN A 334 2.95 18.34 23.88
C GLN A 334 2.73 17.29 22.78
N LEU A 335 3.31 16.10 22.91
CA LEU A 335 3.04 14.98 22.00
C LEU A 335 1.60 14.47 22.14
N GLU A 336 1.12 14.34 23.37
CA GLU A 336 -0.23 13.86 23.67
C GLU A 336 -1.32 14.90 23.41
N SER A 337 -0.99 16.18 23.21
CA SER A 337 -1.97 17.26 23.06
C SER A 337 -2.90 17.08 21.85
N ALA A 338 -2.41 16.45 20.79
CA ALA A 338 -3.19 16.13 19.58
C ALA A 338 -3.84 14.74 19.63
N GLN A 339 -3.51 13.91 20.63
CA GLN A 339 -4.01 12.54 20.72
C GLN A 339 -5.47 12.52 21.13
N THR A 340 -6.31 11.90 20.30
CA THR A 340 -7.73 11.66 20.61
C THR A 340 -7.94 10.24 21.11
N SER A 341 -7.06 9.31 20.71
CA SER A 341 -7.23 7.89 21.01
C SER A 341 -5.90 7.16 20.92
N ILE A 342 -5.71 6.15 21.76
CA ILE A 342 -4.56 5.25 21.72
C ILE A 342 -4.94 3.83 22.17
N LEU A 343 -4.43 2.83 21.48
CA LEU A 343 -4.57 1.41 21.84
C LEU A 343 -3.20 0.75 21.76
N TYR A 344 -2.76 0.20 22.88
CA TYR A 344 -1.57 -0.65 22.95
C TYR A 344 -1.96 -2.08 22.64
N MET A 345 -1.25 -2.72 21.72
CA MET A 345 -1.48 -4.08 21.31
C MET A 345 -0.82 -5.08 22.28
N SER A 346 -1.23 -6.34 22.18
CA SER A 346 -0.55 -7.43 22.90
C SER A 346 0.89 -7.59 22.42
N PRO A 347 1.80 -8.16 23.24
CA PRO A 347 3.13 -8.54 22.78
C PRO A 347 3.07 -9.34 21.47
N ASP A 348 4.04 -9.13 20.60
CA ASP A 348 4.14 -9.75 19.26
C ASP A 348 2.95 -9.44 18.33
N GLN A 349 2.17 -8.38 18.63
CA GLN A 349 1.16 -7.86 17.72
C GLN A 349 1.46 -6.39 17.43
N GLY A 350 1.83 -6.10 16.20
CA GLY A 350 2.27 -4.77 15.78
C GLY A 350 1.19 -3.92 15.15
N GLY A 351 1.58 -2.72 14.75
CA GLY A 351 0.79 -1.83 13.91
C GLY A 351 1.54 -1.55 12.61
N HIS A 352 1.10 -2.16 11.52
CA HIS A 352 1.67 -1.97 10.18
C HIS A 352 0.80 -1.07 9.30
N THR A 353 -0.49 -1.37 9.18
CA THR A 353 -1.47 -0.58 8.43
C THR A 353 -2.70 -0.32 9.29
N SER A 354 -3.23 0.90 9.26
CA SER A 354 -4.35 1.35 10.09
C SER A 354 -5.45 2.01 9.24
N MET A 355 -6.14 1.22 8.40
CA MET A 355 -7.17 1.75 7.49
C MET A 355 -8.48 2.04 8.23
N PRO A 356 -8.93 3.31 8.32
CA PRO A 356 -10.21 3.63 8.94
C PRO A 356 -11.38 3.38 7.98
N VAL A 357 -12.49 2.87 8.55
CA VAL A 357 -13.75 2.67 7.85
C VAL A 357 -14.86 3.30 8.68
N PHE A 358 -15.60 4.24 8.08
CA PHE A 358 -16.57 5.07 8.76
C PHE A 358 -18.02 4.70 8.47
N GLY A 359 -18.86 4.89 9.48
CA GLY A 359 -20.31 4.84 9.33
C GLY A 359 -20.86 3.45 9.03
N LEU A 360 -20.19 2.38 9.45
CA LEU A 360 -20.73 1.03 9.35
C LEU A 360 -22.06 0.94 10.07
N LYS A 361 -23.04 0.27 9.45
CA LYS A 361 -24.36 0.01 10.02
C LYS A 361 -24.54 -1.49 10.23
N PRO A 362 -24.03 -2.05 11.34
CA PRO A 362 -24.18 -3.47 11.61
C PRO A 362 -25.66 -3.84 11.71
N LYS A 363 -26.06 -4.90 11.05
CA LYS A 363 -27.45 -5.39 11.10
C LYS A 363 -27.83 -5.85 12.51
N SER A 364 -26.86 -6.37 13.24
CA SER A 364 -27.01 -6.75 14.65
C SER A 364 -27.40 -5.58 15.58
N TYR A 365 -27.27 -4.33 15.11
CA TYR A 365 -27.66 -3.13 15.85
C TYR A 365 -29.02 -2.56 15.43
N GLU A 366 -29.72 -3.21 14.50
CA GLU A 366 -31.08 -2.81 14.15
C GLU A 366 -31.99 -2.84 15.39
N GLY A 367 -32.75 -1.77 15.61
CA GLY A 367 -33.64 -1.63 16.77
C GLY A 367 -33.03 -0.90 17.96
N PHE A 368 -31.73 -0.61 17.98
CA PHE A 368 -31.15 0.28 18.97
C PHE A 368 -31.33 1.75 18.54
N THR A 369 -31.57 2.64 19.50
CA THR A 369 -31.77 4.06 19.23
C THR A 369 -30.49 4.86 19.21
N ASP A 370 -29.44 4.37 19.86
CA ASP A 370 -28.15 5.04 20.02
C ASP A 370 -27.04 4.20 19.39
N PHE A 371 -26.02 4.89 18.86
CA PHE A 371 -24.83 4.23 18.29
C PHE A 371 -25.14 3.21 17.17
N LEU A 372 -26.08 3.54 16.30
CA LEU A 372 -26.48 2.70 15.16
C LEU A 372 -25.37 2.48 14.14
N THR A 373 -24.30 3.27 14.21
CA THR A 373 -23.13 3.15 13.34
C THR A 373 -21.88 2.91 14.16
N ARG A 374 -20.89 2.29 13.51
CA ARG A 374 -19.54 2.11 14.04
C ARG A 374 -18.53 2.71 13.08
N ASP A 375 -17.55 3.38 13.65
CA ASP A 375 -16.31 3.76 12.99
C ASP A 375 -15.24 2.79 13.46
N ILE A 376 -14.58 2.12 12.54
CA ILE A 376 -13.57 1.12 12.87
C ILE A 376 -12.24 1.43 12.21
N VAL A 377 -11.17 0.83 12.73
CA VAL A 377 -9.88 0.74 12.07
C VAL A 377 -9.55 -0.72 11.81
N LEU A 378 -9.16 -1.01 10.59
CA LEU A 378 -8.56 -2.28 10.20
C LEU A 378 -7.05 -2.15 10.48
N LEU A 379 -6.59 -2.75 11.57
CA LEU A 379 -5.21 -2.68 12.01
C LEU A 379 -4.51 -3.99 11.67
N ALA A 380 -3.57 -3.95 10.74
CA ALA A 380 -2.78 -5.11 10.35
C ALA A 380 -1.51 -5.21 11.21
N SER A 381 -1.16 -6.43 11.63
CA SER A 381 0.13 -6.77 12.25
C SER A 381 0.97 -7.57 11.25
N GLU A 382 2.18 -7.10 10.93
CA GLU A 382 3.03 -7.76 9.94
C GLU A 382 3.69 -9.01 10.49
N SER A 383 3.57 -10.14 9.79
CA SER A 383 4.44 -11.30 9.98
C SER A 383 5.84 -11.00 9.43
N THR A 384 6.88 -11.26 10.22
CA THR A 384 8.26 -10.89 9.90
C THR A 384 9.19 -12.09 9.67
N SER A 385 8.79 -13.30 10.14
CA SER A 385 9.55 -14.53 10.00
C SER A 385 8.97 -15.49 8.95
N ASP A 386 9.84 -16.25 8.30
CA ASP A 386 9.41 -17.27 7.35
C ASP A 386 8.82 -18.49 8.07
N GLU A 387 8.01 -19.29 7.34
CA GLU A 387 7.51 -20.59 7.76
C GLU A 387 6.89 -20.64 9.17
N CYS A 388 6.28 -19.53 9.63
CA CYS A 388 5.63 -19.41 10.95
C CYS A 388 6.58 -19.60 12.14
N GLU A 389 7.83 -19.18 12.02
CA GLU A 389 8.80 -19.23 13.12
C GLU A 389 8.57 -18.15 14.19
N GLU A 390 7.41 -17.48 14.16
CA GLU A 390 6.98 -16.47 15.14
C GLU A 390 5.51 -16.68 15.51
N PRO A 391 4.99 -16.01 16.56
CA PRO A 391 3.56 -16.03 16.89
C PRO A 391 2.70 -15.58 15.70
N PRO A 392 1.47 -16.11 15.55
CA PRO A 392 0.59 -15.73 14.45
C PRO A 392 0.24 -14.25 14.48
N HIS A 393 0.39 -13.57 13.34
CA HIS A 393 -0.01 -12.17 13.15
C HIS A 393 -1.38 -12.08 12.48
N TRP A 394 -2.21 -11.16 13.00
CA TRP A 394 -3.60 -11.01 12.57
C TRP A 394 -3.88 -9.59 12.07
N SER A 395 -5.00 -9.43 11.39
CA SER A 395 -5.62 -8.13 11.21
C SER A 395 -6.76 -7.97 12.23
N PHE A 396 -6.77 -6.84 12.91
CA PHE A 396 -7.72 -6.53 13.97
C PHE A 396 -8.78 -5.56 13.45
N VAL A 397 -10.03 -5.78 13.86
CA VAL A 397 -11.11 -4.81 13.72
C VAL A 397 -11.21 -4.05 15.03
N VAL A 398 -10.79 -2.79 15.02
CA VAL A 398 -10.75 -1.92 16.21
C VAL A 398 -11.88 -0.92 16.13
N ASP A 399 -12.78 -0.91 17.12
CA ASP A 399 -13.83 0.13 17.26
C ASP A 399 -13.19 1.43 17.76
N VAL A 400 -13.33 2.49 16.96
CA VAL A 400 -12.90 3.86 17.26
C VAL A 400 -14.07 4.85 17.26
N THR A 401 -15.29 4.34 17.33
CA THR A 401 -16.53 5.16 17.36
C THR A 401 -16.50 6.17 18.50
N VAL A 402 -15.95 5.77 19.63
CA VAL A 402 -15.74 6.63 20.79
C VAL A 402 -14.25 6.84 20.97
N GLU A 403 -13.81 8.05 20.76
CA GLU A 403 -12.45 8.44 21.05
C GLU A 403 -12.24 8.63 22.56
N ASN A 404 -11.06 8.31 23.07
CA ASN A 404 -10.72 8.46 24.48
C ASN A 404 -10.56 9.95 24.81
N SER A 405 -11.65 10.66 24.94
CA SER A 405 -11.67 12.08 25.25
C SER A 405 -12.08 12.33 26.68
N LYS A 406 -11.25 13.02 27.44
CA LYS A 406 -11.61 13.58 28.76
C LYS A 406 -12.73 14.62 28.67
N THR A 407 -13.15 14.99 27.47
CA THR A 407 -14.09 16.08 27.17
C THR A 407 -15.30 15.60 26.39
N ALA A 408 -15.83 14.41 26.69
CA ALA A 408 -17.07 13.95 26.09
C ALA A 408 -18.20 15.01 26.25
N PRO A 409 -18.96 15.33 25.20
CA PRO A 409 -20.03 16.33 25.29
C PRO A 409 -21.03 16.01 26.41
N PRO A 410 -21.56 17.02 27.09
CA PRO A 410 -22.60 16.83 28.12
C PRO A 410 -23.80 16.02 27.58
N GLY A 411 -24.24 15.06 28.39
CA GLY A 411 -25.44 14.25 28.03
C GLY A 411 -25.16 13.00 27.18
N THR A 412 -23.90 12.73 26.79
CA THR A 412 -23.55 11.45 26.14
C THR A 412 -23.38 10.37 27.20
N ARG A 413 -23.73 9.11 26.88
CA ARG A 413 -23.49 7.95 27.78
C ARG A 413 -22.02 7.79 28.15
N VAL A 414 -21.13 8.37 27.37
CA VAL A 414 -19.68 8.38 27.55
C VAL A 414 -19.23 9.23 28.75
N GLN A 415 -20.04 10.21 29.17
CA GLN A 415 -19.71 11.10 30.30
C GLN A 415 -19.49 10.40 31.64
N GLN A 416 -20.08 9.23 31.80
CA GLN A 416 -19.98 8.49 33.06
C GLN A 416 -18.74 7.61 33.17
N ASN A 417 -18.02 7.40 32.05
CA ASN A 417 -16.86 6.51 31.99
C ASN A 417 -15.68 7.20 31.30
N VAL A 418 -14.83 7.81 32.07
CA VAL A 418 -13.64 8.59 31.65
C VAL A 418 -12.61 7.78 30.85
N TRP A 419 -12.78 6.47 30.74
CA TRP A 419 -11.82 5.52 30.22
C TRP A 419 -12.30 4.73 29.00
N GLN A 420 -13.26 5.24 28.26
CA GLN A 420 -13.67 4.62 27.01
C GLN A 420 -12.66 5.03 25.92
N GLY A 421 -12.16 4.06 25.24
CA GLY A 421 -11.15 4.21 24.18
C GLY A 421 -11.34 3.17 23.10
N PRO A 422 -10.42 3.09 22.14
CA PRO A 422 -10.47 2.06 21.11
C PRO A 422 -10.50 0.67 21.72
N MET A 423 -11.27 -0.21 21.11
CA MET A 423 -11.41 -1.59 21.54
C MET A 423 -11.36 -2.54 20.35
N VAL A 424 -10.62 -3.63 20.48
CA VAL A 424 -10.65 -4.72 19.49
C VAL A 424 -12.01 -5.41 19.58
N LEU A 425 -12.75 -5.43 18.46
CA LEU A 425 -14.02 -6.15 18.34
C LEU A 425 -13.82 -7.60 17.89
N SER A 426 -12.89 -7.82 16.99
CA SER A 426 -12.63 -9.13 16.37
C SER A 426 -11.28 -9.14 15.66
N THR A 427 -10.90 -10.33 15.20
CA THR A 427 -9.73 -10.54 14.36
C THR A 427 -10.13 -11.19 13.04
N MET A 428 -9.41 -10.86 11.99
CA MET A 428 -9.44 -11.53 10.71
C MET A 428 -8.16 -12.37 10.63
N SER A 429 -8.32 -13.66 10.88
CA SER A 429 -7.21 -14.64 10.96
C SER A 429 -7.43 -15.79 10.00
N LEU A 430 -6.36 -16.37 9.50
CA LEU A 430 -6.37 -17.53 8.63
C LEU A 430 -5.62 -18.67 9.30
N ASP A 431 -6.25 -19.85 9.40
CA ASP A 431 -5.57 -21.08 9.84
C ASP A 431 -4.56 -21.50 8.76
N PRO A 432 -3.25 -21.63 9.06
CA PRO A 432 -2.26 -22.06 8.08
C PRO A 432 -2.58 -23.41 7.46
N ARG A 433 -3.21 -24.32 8.20
CA ARG A 433 -3.63 -25.64 7.72
C ARG A 433 -4.79 -25.58 6.73
N ALA A 434 -5.46 -24.42 6.58
CA ALA A 434 -6.44 -24.23 5.51
C ALA A 434 -5.83 -24.44 4.11
N GLY A 435 -4.51 -24.35 3.99
CA GLY A 435 -3.75 -24.70 2.78
C GLY A 435 -3.71 -26.19 2.45
N GLU A 436 -3.89 -27.10 3.44
CA GLU A 436 -3.76 -28.55 3.26
C GLU A 436 -4.77 -29.16 2.26
N LYS A 437 -5.90 -28.49 2.05
CA LYS A 437 -6.90 -28.88 1.03
C LYS A 437 -6.46 -28.60 -0.41
N TRP A 438 -5.33 -27.89 -0.59
CA TRP A 438 -4.77 -27.51 -1.87
C TRP A 438 -3.46 -28.26 -2.16
N PRO A 439 -3.06 -28.42 -3.43
CA PRO A 439 -1.87 -29.19 -3.78
C PRO A 439 -0.57 -28.71 -3.14
N ARG A 440 -0.44 -27.40 -2.83
CA ARG A 440 0.76 -26.84 -2.19
C ARG A 440 0.83 -27.04 -0.66
N GLY A 441 -0.23 -27.59 -0.05
CA GLY A 441 -0.25 -27.90 1.37
C GLY A 441 -0.35 -26.69 2.31
N ASP A 442 0.05 -26.91 3.56
CA ASP A 442 0.07 -25.95 4.65
C ASP A 442 0.82 -24.67 4.27
N TYR A 443 0.24 -23.51 4.58
CA TYR A 443 0.83 -22.20 4.24
C TYR A 443 2.16 -21.93 4.94
N CYS A 444 2.37 -22.46 6.15
CA CYS A 444 3.64 -22.34 6.88
C CYS A 444 4.79 -23.13 6.24
N LYS A 445 4.50 -24.06 5.32
CA LYS A 445 5.49 -24.95 4.71
C LYS A 445 5.79 -24.60 3.26
N ARG A 446 5.60 -23.33 2.88
CA ARG A 446 5.76 -22.87 1.50
C ARG A 446 7.04 -22.07 1.27
N GLY A 447 7.95 -22.04 2.26
CA GLY A 447 9.28 -21.46 2.14
C GLY A 447 9.36 -19.94 2.33
N ALA A 448 8.23 -19.26 2.58
CA ALA A 448 8.17 -17.82 2.78
C ALA A 448 7.26 -17.47 3.97
N ARG A 449 7.10 -16.17 4.24
CA ARG A 449 6.26 -15.68 5.35
C ARG A 449 4.80 -16.10 5.18
N PHE A 450 4.16 -16.43 6.29
CA PHE A 450 2.72 -16.59 6.38
C PHE A 450 2.17 -15.68 7.49
N GLY A 451 1.06 -15.04 7.23
CA GLY A 451 0.39 -14.12 8.13
C GLY A 451 0.00 -12.84 7.41
N VAL A 452 -0.50 -11.89 8.16
CA VAL A 452 -0.93 -10.61 7.63
C VAL A 452 0.27 -9.75 7.26
N HIS A 453 0.13 -8.94 6.20
CA HIS A 453 1.03 -7.84 5.92
C HIS A 453 0.28 -6.49 5.91
N SER A 454 -0.68 -6.32 5.00
CA SER A 454 -1.38 -5.03 4.85
C SER A 454 -2.81 -5.19 4.35
N SER A 455 -3.62 -4.14 4.54
CA SER A 455 -4.90 -3.94 3.85
C SER A 455 -4.77 -2.92 2.73
N GLU A 456 -5.83 -2.78 1.92
CA GLU A 456 -6.00 -1.66 0.98
C GLU A 456 -6.11 -0.32 1.72
N GLU A 457 -5.84 0.79 1.01
CA GLU A 457 -5.86 2.14 1.59
C GLU A 457 -6.67 3.16 0.76
N ASN A 458 -7.45 2.69 -0.20
CA ASN A 458 -8.26 3.56 -1.06
C ASN A 458 -9.67 3.80 -0.49
N PHE A 459 -9.92 4.98 0.02
CA PHE A 459 -11.25 5.41 0.48
C PHE A 459 -12.33 5.45 -0.62
N ARG A 460 -11.94 5.36 -1.90
CA ARG A 460 -12.85 5.45 -3.05
C ARG A 460 -13.11 4.10 -3.71
N ASN A 461 -12.57 3.01 -3.17
CA ASN A 461 -12.86 1.69 -3.71
C ASN A 461 -14.37 1.39 -3.59
N PRO A 462 -14.98 0.73 -4.59
CA PRO A 462 -16.44 0.52 -4.61
C PRO A 462 -16.95 -0.42 -3.52
N TYR A 463 -16.04 -1.10 -2.80
CA TYR A 463 -16.35 -2.05 -1.74
C TYR A 463 -16.24 -1.46 -0.34
N TYR A 464 -15.76 -0.21 -0.22
CA TYR A 464 -15.54 0.48 1.05
C TYR A 464 -16.77 0.39 1.97
N GLY A 465 -16.54 0.05 3.23
CA GLY A 465 -17.60 -0.15 4.23
C GLY A 465 -18.38 -1.46 4.10
N ARG A 466 -18.04 -2.34 3.17
CA ARG A 466 -18.64 -3.68 3.01
C ARG A 466 -17.62 -4.79 3.03
N LEU A 467 -16.59 -4.67 2.21
CA LEU A 467 -15.48 -5.61 2.17
C LEU A 467 -14.18 -4.91 2.48
N THR A 468 -13.24 -5.65 3.04
CA THR A 468 -11.82 -5.29 3.10
C THR A 468 -10.97 -6.39 2.49
N PHE A 469 -9.82 -5.99 1.97
CA PHE A 469 -8.87 -6.88 1.31
C PHE A 469 -7.56 -6.87 2.08
N ILE A 470 -7.02 -8.06 2.34
CA ILE A 470 -5.83 -8.23 3.15
C ILE A 470 -4.82 -9.10 2.41
N ALA A 471 -3.57 -8.67 2.38
CA ALA A 471 -2.45 -9.46 1.92
C ALA A 471 -1.96 -10.37 3.05
N TYR A 472 -1.90 -11.67 2.78
CA TYR A 472 -1.51 -12.73 3.71
C TYR A 472 -0.26 -13.49 3.26
N PHE A 473 0.72 -12.84 2.68
CA PHE A 473 1.96 -13.45 2.17
C PHE A 473 1.67 -14.77 1.40
N THR A 474 2.14 -15.95 1.87
CA THR A 474 1.88 -17.24 1.23
C THR A 474 0.41 -17.64 1.23
N GLY A 475 -0.41 -17.01 2.06
CA GLY A 475 -1.87 -17.14 2.06
C GLY A 475 -2.57 -16.35 0.96
N GLY A 476 -1.87 -15.50 0.21
CA GLY A 476 -2.41 -14.75 -0.93
C GLY A 476 -3.27 -13.55 -0.53
N VAL A 477 -4.21 -13.19 -1.39
CA VAL A 477 -5.18 -12.10 -1.18
C VAL A 477 -6.45 -12.65 -0.57
N ARG A 478 -6.94 -12.01 0.49
CA ARG A 478 -8.16 -12.40 1.21
C ARG A 478 -9.16 -11.24 1.23
N ALA A 479 -10.44 -11.51 0.95
CA ALA A 479 -11.53 -10.54 1.05
C ALA A 479 -12.46 -10.93 2.19
N TRP A 480 -12.72 -9.98 3.09
CA TRP A 480 -13.55 -10.17 4.28
C TRP A 480 -14.77 -9.26 4.24
N ASP A 481 -15.95 -9.83 4.53
CA ASP A 481 -17.16 -9.06 4.78
C ASP A 481 -17.09 -8.48 6.20
N ILE A 482 -17.04 -7.15 6.28
CA ILE A 482 -16.89 -6.40 7.54
C ILE A 482 -18.17 -5.68 7.97
N ARG A 483 -19.30 -5.95 7.30
CA ARG A 483 -20.58 -5.30 7.64
C ARG A 483 -21.04 -5.61 9.06
N GLU A 484 -20.62 -6.76 9.59
CA GLU A 484 -20.73 -7.13 11.01
C GLU A 484 -19.32 -7.15 11.63
N PRO A 485 -18.87 -6.01 12.18
CA PRO A 485 -17.47 -5.86 12.58
C PRO A 485 -17.06 -6.74 13.77
N GLN A 486 -18.02 -7.28 14.55
CA GLN A 486 -17.76 -8.26 15.59
C GLN A 486 -17.56 -9.69 15.06
N ALA A 487 -17.97 -9.95 13.82
CA ALA A 487 -17.95 -11.29 13.21
C ALA A 487 -17.64 -11.20 11.71
N PRO A 488 -16.47 -10.68 11.32
CA PRO A 488 -16.08 -10.60 9.92
C PRO A 488 -15.95 -12.00 9.32
N VAL A 489 -16.34 -12.15 8.05
CA VAL A 489 -16.36 -13.45 7.35
C VAL A 489 -15.53 -13.38 6.08
N GLU A 490 -14.58 -14.31 5.90
CA GLU A 490 -13.88 -14.46 4.63
C GLU A 490 -14.86 -14.90 3.52
N VAL A 491 -14.99 -14.09 2.49
CA VAL A 491 -15.95 -14.33 1.39
C VAL A 491 -15.27 -14.68 0.08
N ALA A 492 -14.04 -14.24 -0.14
CA ALA A 492 -13.28 -14.55 -1.34
C ALA A 492 -11.78 -14.60 -1.06
N PHE A 493 -11.04 -15.34 -1.89
CA PHE A 493 -9.58 -15.34 -1.86
C PHE A 493 -9.00 -15.75 -3.20
N TYR A 494 -7.74 -15.35 -3.40
CA TYR A 494 -6.89 -15.79 -4.49
C TYR A 494 -5.45 -15.96 -3.98
N VAL A 495 -4.86 -17.13 -4.20
CA VAL A 495 -3.46 -17.42 -3.86
C VAL A 495 -2.69 -17.61 -5.16
N PRO A 496 -1.85 -16.65 -5.55
CA PRO A 496 -1.11 -16.74 -6.80
C PRO A 496 -0.14 -17.92 -6.84
N GLU A 497 0.26 -18.29 -8.05
CA GLU A 497 1.29 -19.29 -8.29
C GLU A 497 2.64 -18.64 -8.58
N SER A 498 3.70 -19.38 -8.25
CA SER A 498 5.05 -19.01 -8.66
C SER A 498 5.19 -19.10 -10.19
N ASN A 499 5.99 -18.23 -10.76
CA ASN A 499 6.35 -18.22 -12.17
C ASN A 499 7.88 -18.27 -12.36
N ALA A 500 8.37 -18.17 -13.58
CA ALA A 500 9.81 -18.26 -13.89
C ALA A 500 10.67 -17.16 -13.23
N ASN A 501 10.06 -16.07 -12.77
CA ASN A 501 10.76 -14.98 -12.08
C ASN A 501 10.67 -15.08 -10.55
N THR A 502 9.86 -16.01 -10.05
CA THR A 502 9.67 -16.17 -8.60
C THR A 502 10.89 -16.81 -7.97
N GLU A 503 11.33 -16.23 -6.88
CA GLU A 503 12.43 -16.75 -6.08
C GLU A 503 12.13 -18.15 -5.51
N PRO A 504 13.17 -18.95 -5.17
CA PRO A 504 13.00 -20.31 -4.65
C PRO A 504 12.08 -20.43 -3.43
N ALA A 505 11.99 -19.39 -2.60
CA ALA A 505 11.07 -19.33 -1.46
C ALA A 505 9.57 -19.29 -1.87
N GLY A 506 9.27 -19.21 -3.18
CA GLY A 506 7.93 -19.23 -3.70
C GLY A 506 7.23 -17.87 -3.65
N TYR A 507 5.96 -17.86 -4.07
CA TYR A 507 5.15 -16.66 -4.11
C TYR A 507 4.85 -16.10 -2.71
N MET A 508 4.91 -14.77 -2.59
CA MET A 508 4.66 -14.05 -1.34
C MET A 508 3.90 -12.74 -1.62
N THR A 509 2.56 -12.76 -1.46
CA THR A 509 1.72 -11.55 -1.60
C THR A 509 2.14 -10.51 -0.57
N ASN A 510 2.65 -9.37 -1.03
CA ASN A 510 3.13 -8.33 -0.12
C ASN A 510 2.05 -7.30 0.22
N ASN A 511 1.71 -6.45 -0.72
CA ASN A 511 0.64 -5.46 -0.59
C ASN A 511 -0.38 -5.59 -1.71
N LEU A 512 -1.48 -4.94 -1.49
CA LEU A 512 -2.52 -4.79 -2.50
C LEU A 512 -3.16 -3.39 -2.40
N GLU A 513 -3.81 -3.00 -3.50
CA GLU A 513 -4.69 -1.84 -3.53
C GLU A 513 -5.93 -2.17 -4.35
N VAL A 514 -7.05 -1.54 -4.04
CA VAL A 514 -8.30 -1.71 -4.81
C VAL A 514 -8.59 -0.42 -5.56
N ASP A 515 -8.65 -0.49 -6.88
CA ASP A 515 -8.90 0.69 -7.69
C ASP A 515 -10.37 1.15 -7.66
N ASN A 516 -10.64 2.34 -8.20
CA ASN A 516 -11.98 2.92 -8.21
C ASN A 516 -13.00 2.13 -9.06
N ARG A 517 -12.54 1.16 -9.85
CA ARG A 517 -13.35 0.26 -10.67
C ARG A 517 -13.65 -1.07 -9.96
N GLY A 518 -12.92 -1.36 -8.87
CA GLY A 518 -13.04 -2.58 -8.08
C GLY A 518 -12.05 -3.69 -8.47
N TYR A 519 -11.04 -3.40 -9.30
CA TYR A 519 -9.95 -4.33 -9.53
C TYR A 519 -8.96 -4.27 -8.36
N ILE A 520 -8.52 -5.46 -7.92
CA ILE A 520 -7.54 -5.61 -6.85
C ILE A 520 -6.15 -5.76 -7.51
N LEU A 521 -5.27 -4.81 -7.23
CA LEU A 521 -3.89 -4.79 -7.66
C LEU A 521 -3.05 -5.41 -6.55
N ALA A 522 -2.57 -6.63 -6.71
CA ALA A 522 -1.78 -7.34 -5.69
C ALA A 522 -0.37 -7.62 -6.20
N VAL A 523 0.64 -7.39 -5.37
CA VAL A 523 2.04 -7.52 -5.78
C VAL A 523 2.77 -8.58 -4.98
N ASP A 524 3.76 -9.17 -5.63
CA ASP A 524 4.61 -10.21 -5.07
C ASP A 524 5.99 -9.68 -4.70
N ARG A 525 6.43 -10.01 -3.47
CA ARG A 525 7.73 -9.60 -2.94
C ARG A 525 8.89 -10.44 -3.47
N ASN A 526 8.61 -11.62 -4.01
CA ASN A 526 9.60 -12.57 -4.51
C ASN A 526 9.72 -12.59 -6.03
N GLY A 527 9.28 -11.53 -6.71
CA GLY A 527 9.54 -11.31 -8.14
C GLY A 527 8.50 -11.90 -9.08
N ALA A 528 7.39 -12.47 -8.60
CA ALA A 528 6.34 -12.97 -9.48
C ALA A 528 5.59 -11.86 -10.24
N GLY A 529 5.57 -10.62 -9.72
CA GLY A 529 5.03 -9.46 -10.41
C GLY A 529 3.76 -8.87 -9.79
N LEU A 530 2.90 -8.29 -10.64
CA LEU A 530 1.61 -7.69 -10.31
C LEU A 530 0.49 -8.57 -10.83
N GLU A 531 -0.40 -9.00 -9.93
CA GLU A 531 -1.66 -9.64 -10.26
C GLU A 531 -2.79 -8.61 -10.27
N ILE A 532 -3.63 -8.64 -11.28
CA ILE A 532 -4.87 -7.86 -11.33
C ILE A 532 -6.03 -8.84 -11.17
N LEU A 533 -6.78 -8.67 -10.06
CA LEU A 533 -7.83 -9.59 -9.66
C LEU A 533 -9.20 -8.90 -9.72
N GLU A 534 -10.26 -9.69 -9.90
CA GLU A 534 -11.64 -9.23 -9.79
C GLU A 534 -12.47 -10.18 -8.91
N LEU A 535 -13.45 -9.62 -8.23
CA LEU A 535 -14.46 -10.42 -7.52
C LEU A 535 -15.51 -10.94 -8.50
N HIS A 536 -15.99 -12.15 -8.24
CA HIS A 536 -17.15 -12.73 -8.93
C HIS A 536 -18.08 -13.42 -7.93
N GLY A 537 -19.13 -14.06 -8.41
CA GLY A 537 -20.04 -14.84 -7.60
C GLY A 537 -20.67 -14.06 -6.44
N LYS A 538 -20.76 -14.70 -5.28
CA LYS A 538 -21.39 -14.14 -4.08
C LYS A 538 -20.60 -12.95 -3.52
N ALA A 539 -19.27 -13.00 -3.54
CA ALA A 539 -18.44 -11.92 -3.01
C ALA A 539 -18.64 -10.61 -3.79
N SER A 540 -18.77 -10.67 -5.12
CA SER A 540 -19.09 -9.50 -5.94
C SER A 540 -20.47 -8.91 -5.59
N GLN A 541 -21.47 -9.75 -5.34
CA GLN A 541 -22.80 -9.28 -4.94
C GLN A 541 -22.75 -8.55 -3.58
N ILE A 542 -22.07 -9.12 -2.59
CA ILE A 542 -21.86 -8.48 -1.28
C ILE A 542 -21.13 -7.14 -1.46
N GLY A 543 -20.04 -7.14 -2.20
CA GLY A 543 -19.21 -5.96 -2.43
C GLY A 543 -19.95 -4.82 -3.09
N LEU A 544 -20.86 -5.12 -4.01
CA LEU A 544 -21.68 -4.13 -4.71
C LEU A 544 -23.01 -3.80 -3.99
N GLY A 545 -23.27 -4.41 -2.83
CA GLY A 545 -24.48 -4.15 -2.05
C GLY A 545 -25.77 -4.72 -2.68
N LYS A 546 -25.64 -5.82 -3.42
CA LYS A 546 -26.76 -6.49 -4.11
C LYS A 546 -27.27 -7.70 -3.36
#